data_4bc040a68c03819db156a06e6e8afb99
#
_entry.id   4bc040a68c03819db156a06e6e8afb99
#
_cell.length_a   1.000
_cell.length_b   1.000
_cell.length_c   1.000
_cell.angle_alpha   90.00
_cell.angle_beta   90.00
_cell.angle_gamma   90.00
#
_symmetry.space_group_name_H-M   'P 1'
#
loop_
_entity.id
_entity.type
_entity.pdbx_description
1 polymer ?
#
loop_
_entity_poly.entity_id
_entity_poly.type
_entity_poly.pdbx_seq_one_letter_code
_entity_poly.pdbx_strand_id
1 'polypeptide(L)'
;MNKRPGYETCDVRDIPGVDHICTADNLPFANETIDEVYSRHVIEHFTLKEFIKTLAEWNRVLKVGGEVYIICPNLLWHLKQILEGSHESFSTKERGANARYWGFGSLFGWQQDEYDIHKFGYYFELLRDILSEAGFDSIENLTDQENSLEKAPYHLEIRARKVAPFTEYTKHHFYNHFQVNH
;
A
#
# COMPACT_ATOMS: atom_id res chain seq x y z
N MET A 1 0.88 11.67 -14.36
CA MET A 1 1.28 10.38 -13.73
C MET A 1 2.25 9.66 -14.65
N ASN A 2 3.37 9.13 -14.15
CA ASN A 2 4.29 8.34 -14.99
C ASN A 2 3.76 6.90 -15.06
N LYS A 3 3.13 6.57 -16.19
CA LYS A 3 2.59 5.22 -16.43
C LYS A 3 3.73 4.22 -16.67
N ARG A 4 3.70 3.08 -15.96
CA ARG A 4 4.62 1.96 -16.23
C ARG A 4 4.21 1.26 -17.54
N PRO A 5 5.17 0.88 -18.40
CA PRO A 5 4.85 0.11 -19.60
C PRO A 5 4.11 -1.19 -19.27
N GLY A 6 3.04 -1.49 -20.00
CA GLY A 6 2.21 -2.69 -19.79
C GLY A 6 1.16 -2.59 -18.69
N TYR A 7 1.04 -1.44 -17.98
CA TYR A 7 0.04 -1.24 -16.95
C TYR A 7 -1.08 -0.33 -17.43
N GLU A 8 -2.29 -0.59 -16.94
CA GLU A 8 -3.40 0.35 -16.95
C GLU A 8 -3.49 1.03 -15.57
N THR A 9 -3.85 2.31 -15.56
CA THR A 9 -3.87 3.13 -14.34
C THR A 9 -5.30 3.33 -13.86
N CYS A 10 -5.49 3.20 -12.53
CA CYS A 10 -6.74 3.44 -11.83
C CYS A 10 -6.55 4.56 -10.79
N ASP A 11 -7.46 5.51 -10.73
CA ASP A 11 -7.52 6.55 -9.68
C ASP A 11 -8.99 6.94 -9.47
N VAL A 12 -9.32 7.41 -8.27
CA VAL A 12 -10.66 7.93 -7.97
C VAL A 12 -10.88 9.31 -8.59
N ARG A 13 -9.79 10.00 -8.91
CA ARG A 13 -9.81 11.35 -9.48
C ARG A 13 -9.72 11.30 -10.99
N ASP A 14 -10.49 12.17 -11.65
CA ASP A 14 -10.37 12.43 -13.09
C ASP A 14 -9.16 13.34 -13.36
N ILE A 15 -8.01 12.73 -13.50
CA ILE A 15 -6.75 13.44 -13.79
C ILE A 15 -6.11 12.91 -15.08
N PRO A 16 -5.40 13.78 -15.84
CA PRO A 16 -4.77 13.38 -17.10
C PRO A 16 -3.84 12.18 -16.94
N GLY A 17 -4.04 11.16 -17.79
CA GLY A 17 -3.22 9.94 -17.82
C GLY A 17 -3.76 8.79 -16.99
N VAL A 18 -4.94 8.92 -16.40
CA VAL A 18 -5.69 7.81 -15.79
C VAL A 18 -6.49 7.10 -16.88
N ASP A 19 -6.39 5.77 -16.93
CA ASP A 19 -7.15 4.95 -17.89
C ASP A 19 -8.54 4.63 -17.35
N HIS A 20 -8.68 4.41 -16.02
CA HIS A 20 -9.94 4.06 -15.38
C HIS A 20 -10.17 4.92 -14.13
N ILE A 21 -11.30 5.62 -14.10
CA ILE A 21 -11.77 6.34 -12.91
C ILE A 21 -12.54 5.33 -12.06
N CYS A 22 -11.94 4.85 -10.99
CA CYS A 22 -12.53 3.83 -10.12
C CYS A 22 -11.88 3.82 -8.73
N THR A 23 -12.54 3.19 -7.77
CA THR A 23 -11.97 2.93 -6.44
C THR A 23 -11.14 1.65 -6.45
N ALA A 24 -10.15 1.54 -5.56
CA ALA A 24 -9.29 0.37 -5.48
C ALA A 24 -10.02 -0.90 -5.00
N ASP A 25 -11.18 -0.76 -4.39
CA ASP A 25 -12.07 -1.85 -3.95
C ASP A 25 -13.18 -2.18 -4.96
N ASN A 26 -13.15 -1.57 -6.17
CA ASN A 26 -14.09 -1.84 -7.27
C ASN A 26 -13.43 -1.56 -8.62
N LEU A 27 -12.59 -2.49 -9.07
CA LEU A 27 -11.81 -2.38 -10.30
C LEU A 27 -12.62 -2.85 -11.52
N PRO A 28 -12.51 -2.20 -12.69
CA PRO A 28 -13.27 -2.52 -13.89
C PRO A 28 -12.73 -3.74 -14.66
N PHE A 29 -12.16 -4.72 -13.96
CA PHE A 29 -11.58 -5.92 -14.55
C PHE A 29 -12.35 -7.17 -14.15
N ALA A 30 -12.39 -8.17 -15.05
CA ALA A 30 -12.98 -9.47 -14.77
C ALA A 30 -12.13 -10.25 -13.75
N ASN A 31 -12.75 -11.28 -13.14
CA ASN A 31 -12.04 -12.16 -12.22
C ASN A 31 -10.85 -12.82 -12.93
N GLU A 32 -9.71 -12.88 -12.25
CA GLU A 32 -8.52 -13.63 -12.68
C GLU A 32 -8.01 -13.25 -14.08
N THR A 33 -8.03 -11.95 -14.39
CA THR A 33 -7.53 -11.43 -15.67
C THR A 33 -6.22 -10.65 -15.57
N ILE A 34 -5.86 -10.19 -14.37
CA ILE A 34 -4.72 -9.32 -14.13
C ILE A 34 -3.51 -10.13 -13.64
N ASP A 35 -2.33 -9.84 -14.17
CA ASP A 35 -1.09 -10.50 -13.79
C ASP A 35 -0.44 -9.86 -12.57
N GLU A 36 -0.52 -8.53 -12.44
CA GLU A 36 0.06 -7.78 -11.32
C GLU A 36 -0.81 -6.58 -10.94
N VAL A 37 -1.00 -6.37 -9.65
CA VAL A 37 -1.50 -5.12 -9.08
C VAL A 37 -0.33 -4.36 -8.45
N TYR A 38 0.01 -3.20 -9.02
CA TYR A 38 1.02 -2.31 -8.49
C TYR A 38 0.38 -1.14 -7.74
N SER A 39 0.63 -1.06 -6.45
CA SER A 39 0.09 -0.04 -5.55
C SER A 39 1.24 0.78 -4.94
N ARG A 40 1.24 2.08 -5.21
CA ARG A 40 2.26 2.99 -4.68
C ARG A 40 1.61 4.20 -4.03
N HIS A 41 1.82 4.34 -2.72
CA HIS A 41 1.22 5.39 -1.90
C HIS A 41 -0.31 5.44 -2.05
N VAL A 42 -0.97 4.31 -1.73
CA VAL A 42 -2.42 4.15 -1.80
C VAL A 42 -2.98 3.56 -0.52
N ILE A 43 -2.40 2.48 0.01
CA ILE A 43 -3.00 1.72 1.10
C ILE A 43 -3.03 2.49 2.43
N GLU A 44 -2.11 3.42 2.63
CA GLU A 44 -2.08 4.31 3.80
C GLU A 44 -3.30 5.25 3.88
N HIS A 45 -3.95 5.52 2.75
CA HIS A 45 -5.16 6.34 2.69
C HIS A 45 -6.43 5.59 3.09
N PHE A 46 -6.35 4.27 3.30
CA PHE A 46 -7.46 3.43 3.73
C PHE A 46 -7.44 3.21 5.24
N THR A 47 -8.62 3.12 5.83
CA THR A 47 -8.77 2.43 7.13
C THR A 47 -8.46 0.95 6.92
N LEU A 48 -8.16 0.21 7.99
CA LEU A 48 -7.93 -1.24 7.89
C LEU A 48 -9.13 -1.97 7.25
N LYS A 49 -10.35 -1.55 7.55
CA LYS A 49 -11.57 -2.11 6.96
C LYS A 49 -11.66 -1.87 5.44
N GLU A 50 -11.34 -0.66 4.98
CA GLU A 50 -11.28 -0.32 3.55
C GLU A 50 -10.18 -1.11 2.86
N PHE A 51 -9.01 -1.28 3.50
CA PHE A 51 -7.92 -2.06 2.93
C PHE A 51 -8.26 -3.54 2.78
N ILE A 52 -8.95 -4.15 3.75
CA ILE A 52 -9.43 -5.54 3.64
C ILE A 52 -10.36 -5.72 2.44
N LYS A 53 -11.27 -4.76 2.18
CA LYS A 53 -12.13 -4.79 0.98
C LYS A 53 -11.32 -4.66 -0.30
N THR A 54 -10.35 -3.75 -0.29
CA THR A 54 -9.43 -3.55 -1.42
C THR A 54 -8.63 -4.82 -1.72
N LEU A 55 -8.13 -5.52 -0.69
CA LEU A 55 -7.42 -6.79 -0.87
C LEU A 55 -8.31 -7.88 -1.44
N ALA A 56 -9.59 -7.94 -1.03
CA ALA A 56 -10.55 -8.88 -1.61
C ALA A 56 -10.74 -8.61 -3.11
N GLU A 57 -10.81 -7.34 -3.51
CA GLU A 57 -10.94 -6.93 -4.91
C GLU A 57 -9.66 -7.21 -5.71
N TRP A 58 -8.48 -6.89 -5.16
CA TRP A 58 -7.21 -7.23 -5.79
C TRP A 58 -7.03 -8.74 -5.97
N ASN A 59 -7.39 -9.50 -4.94
CA ASN A 59 -7.39 -10.97 -5.04
C ASN A 59 -8.38 -11.45 -6.12
N ARG A 60 -9.57 -10.84 -6.24
CA ARG A 60 -10.56 -11.20 -7.26
C ARG A 60 -10.03 -11.02 -8.68
N VAL A 61 -9.41 -9.88 -8.98
CA VAL A 61 -8.95 -9.56 -10.34
C VAL A 61 -7.66 -10.27 -10.71
N LEU A 62 -6.78 -10.56 -9.75
CA LEU A 62 -5.53 -11.26 -9.98
C LEU A 62 -5.76 -12.71 -10.39
N LYS A 63 -5.02 -13.18 -11.39
CA LYS A 63 -4.86 -14.60 -11.69
C LYS A 63 -4.29 -15.35 -10.49
N VAL A 64 -4.54 -16.65 -10.39
CA VAL A 64 -3.77 -17.50 -9.48
C VAL A 64 -2.30 -17.46 -9.91
N GLY A 65 -1.39 -17.20 -8.98
CA GLY A 65 0.03 -16.95 -9.27
C GLY A 65 0.34 -15.51 -9.67
N GLY A 66 -0.66 -14.64 -9.86
CA GLY A 66 -0.47 -13.21 -10.05
C GLY A 66 0.03 -12.52 -8.77
N GLU A 67 0.58 -11.33 -8.88
CA GLU A 67 1.30 -10.69 -7.80
C GLU A 67 0.69 -9.35 -7.39
N VAL A 68 0.80 -9.01 -6.10
CA VAL A 68 0.68 -7.64 -5.62
C VAL A 68 2.08 -7.08 -5.37
N TYR A 69 2.30 -5.84 -5.79
CA TYR A 69 3.49 -5.07 -5.49
C TYR A 69 3.07 -3.78 -4.77
N ILE A 70 3.42 -3.66 -3.50
CA ILE A 70 2.95 -2.60 -2.62
C ILE A 70 4.11 -1.74 -2.15
N ILE A 71 3.97 -0.42 -2.28
CA ILE A 71 4.88 0.58 -1.72
C ILE A 71 4.07 1.56 -0.90
N CYS A 72 4.42 1.72 0.36
CA CYS A 72 3.78 2.67 1.28
C CYS A 72 4.81 3.22 2.29
N PRO A 73 4.49 4.25 3.09
CA PRO A 73 5.39 4.71 4.15
C PRO A 73 5.72 3.59 5.15
N ASN A 74 7.00 3.47 5.51
CA ASN A 74 7.47 2.51 6.50
C ASN A 74 7.28 3.08 7.92
N LEU A 75 6.18 2.69 8.56
CA LEU A 75 5.80 3.19 9.90
C LEU A 75 6.94 3.07 10.92
N LEU A 76 7.58 1.90 11.02
CA LEU A 76 8.62 1.68 12.03
C LEU A 76 9.86 2.53 11.75
N TRP A 77 10.24 2.71 10.49
CA TRP A 77 11.36 3.59 10.15
C TRP A 77 11.07 5.03 10.58
N HIS A 78 9.88 5.56 10.23
CA HIS A 78 9.50 6.93 10.58
C HIS A 78 9.41 7.14 12.10
N LEU A 79 8.81 6.19 12.85
CA LEU A 79 8.75 6.25 14.31
C LEU A 79 10.15 6.25 14.94
N LYS A 80 11.06 5.39 14.44
CA LYS A 80 12.45 5.38 14.89
C LYS A 80 13.13 6.72 14.66
N GLN A 81 12.99 7.32 13.48
CA GLN A 81 13.57 8.63 13.19
C GLN A 81 13.00 9.74 14.09
N ILE A 82 11.71 9.69 14.42
CA ILE A 82 11.09 10.65 15.35
C ILE A 82 11.68 10.50 16.74
N LEU A 83 11.79 9.27 17.26
CA LEU A 83 12.32 9.00 18.60
C LEU A 83 13.80 9.36 18.74
N GLU A 84 14.58 9.16 17.71
CA GLU A 84 16.03 9.46 17.66
C GLU A 84 16.31 10.93 17.31
N GLY A 85 15.31 11.72 16.94
CA GLY A 85 15.48 13.11 16.50
C GLY A 85 16.20 13.24 15.14
N SER A 86 16.39 12.15 14.40
CA SER A 86 17.21 12.07 13.19
C SER A 86 16.51 12.53 11.92
N HIS A 87 15.19 12.78 11.97
CA HIS A 87 14.45 13.38 10.85
C HIS A 87 15.04 14.75 10.40
N GLU A 88 15.64 15.49 11.30
CA GLU A 88 16.23 16.79 10.98
C GLU A 88 17.38 16.70 9.98
N SER A 89 18.17 15.63 10.02
CA SER A 89 19.31 15.43 9.11
C SER A 89 18.90 14.96 7.72
N PHE A 90 17.74 14.34 7.60
CA PHE A 90 17.28 13.73 6.36
C PHE A 90 16.63 14.72 5.39
N SER A 91 15.90 15.71 5.88
CA SER A 91 15.04 16.55 5.06
C SER A 91 15.67 17.83 4.52
N THR A 92 16.76 18.29 5.10
CA THR A 92 17.35 19.60 4.77
C THR A 92 18.02 19.63 3.40
N LYS A 93 18.43 18.48 2.85
CA LYS A 93 19.15 18.41 1.56
C LYS A 93 18.23 18.21 0.35
N GLU A 94 17.12 17.50 0.49
CA GLU A 94 16.34 17.06 -0.67
C GLU A 94 15.04 17.84 -0.91
N ARG A 95 14.44 18.46 0.09
CA ARG A 95 13.11 19.07 -0.03
C ARG A 95 12.97 20.51 0.46
N GLY A 96 14.01 21.14 0.95
CA GLY A 96 14.02 22.60 1.29
C GLY A 96 13.02 23.05 2.37
N ALA A 97 12.24 22.13 2.92
CA ALA A 97 11.21 22.41 3.88
C ALA A 97 11.49 21.70 5.20
N ASN A 98 10.97 22.26 6.26
CA ASN A 98 11.07 21.86 7.64
C ASN A 98 11.05 20.32 7.85
N ALA A 99 12.20 19.73 8.20
CA ALA A 99 12.45 18.30 8.39
C ALA A 99 11.47 17.62 9.33
N ARG A 100 11.10 18.30 10.41
CA ARG A 100 10.14 17.79 11.39
C ARG A 100 8.79 17.56 10.74
N TYR A 101 8.38 18.49 9.88
CA TYR A 101 7.10 18.39 9.19
C TYR A 101 7.07 17.24 8.16
N TRP A 102 8.21 16.93 7.53
CA TRP A 102 8.30 15.83 6.58
C TRP A 102 7.98 14.45 7.20
N GLY A 103 8.52 14.16 8.39
CA GLY A 103 8.23 12.92 9.11
C GLY A 103 6.75 12.78 9.46
N PHE A 104 6.13 13.84 9.94
CA PHE A 104 4.69 13.84 10.25
C PHE A 104 3.85 13.78 8.97
N GLY A 105 4.22 14.48 7.89
CA GLY A 105 3.56 14.39 6.60
C GLY A 105 3.61 12.99 6.01
N SER A 106 4.72 12.27 6.19
CA SER A 106 4.83 10.87 5.75
C SER A 106 3.96 9.91 6.58
N LEU A 107 3.68 10.22 7.86
CA LEU A 107 2.83 9.39 8.72
C LEU A 107 1.34 9.73 8.63
N PHE A 108 1.01 11.00 8.47
CA PHE A 108 -0.38 11.48 8.57
C PHE A 108 -0.93 12.06 7.26
N GLY A 109 -0.12 12.05 6.17
CA GLY A 109 -0.41 12.75 4.93
C GLY A 109 -0.12 14.25 5.03
N TRP A 110 -0.05 14.91 3.89
CA TRP A 110 0.16 16.36 3.84
C TRP A 110 -1.12 17.14 4.12
N GLN A 111 -2.27 16.46 4.16
CA GLN A 111 -3.59 16.98 4.51
C GLN A 111 -4.00 18.19 3.65
N GLN A 112 -3.64 18.17 2.36
CA GLN A 112 -3.98 19.22 1.40
C GLN A 112 -5.42 19.09 0.91
N ASP A 113 -5.93 17.85 0.87
CA ASP A 113 -7.31 17.51 0.55
C ASP A 113 -7.73 16.20 1.26
N GLU A 114 -8.96 15.75 1.05
CA GLU A 114 -9.50 14.54 1.68
C GLU A 114 -8.82 13.24 1.24
N TYR A 115 -8.14 13.23 0.08
CA TYR A 115 -7.43 12.07 -0.45
C TYR A 115 -5.99 11.99 0.05
N ASP A 116 -5.47 13.03 0.69
CA ASP A 116 -4.09 13.15 1.15
C ASP A 116 -3.95 12.89 2.67
N ILE A 117 -4.98 12.31 3.28
CA ILE A 117 -4.96 11.92 4.70
C ILE A 117 -4.54 10.45 4.81
N HIS A 118 -3.47 10.17 5.57
CA HIS A 118 -3.11 8.80 5.92
C HIS A 118 -3.93 8.34 7.12
N LYS A 119 -4.74 7.31 6.91
CA LYS A 119 -5.65 6.76 7.92
C LYS A 119 -5.04 5.60 8.69
N PHE A 120 -4.03 4.93 8.11
CA PHE A 120 -3.39 3.77 8.71
C PHE A 120 -1.90 3.70 8.35
N GLY A 121 -1.10 3.09 9.23
CA GLY A 121 0.35 2.92 9.02
C GLY A 121 0.74 1.45 8.98
N TYR A 122 1.67 1.10 8.10
CA TYR A 122 2.10 -0.27 7.88
C TYR A 122 3.58 -0.47 8.19
N TYR A 123 3.92 -1.67 8.65
CA TYR A 123 5.26 -2.21 8.75
C TYR A 123 5.25 -3.66 8.27
N PHE A 124 6.43 -4.23 8.03
CA PHE A 124 6.52 -5.49 7.29
C PHE A 124 5.70 -6.63 7.91
N GLU A 125 5.89 -6.89 9.21
CA GLU A 125 5.24 -8.02 9.88
C GLU A 125 3.71 -7.90 9.85
N LEU A 126 3.19 -6.71 10.09
CA LEU A 126 1.75 -6.46 10.03
C LEU A 126 1.20 -6.68 8.62
N LEU A 127 1.86 -6.10 7.60
CA LEU A 127 1.38 -6.20 6.22
C LEU A 127 1.54 -7.63 5.69
N ARG A 128 2.61 -8.33 6.08
CA ARG A 128 2.81 -9.76 5.81
C ARG A 128 1.64 -10.60 6.35
N ASP A 129 1.28 -10.39 7.62
CA ASP A 129 0.21 -11.16 8.25
C ASP A 129 -1.14 -10.89 7.59
N ILE A 130 -1.43 -9.62 7.26
CA ILE A 130 -2.63 -9.23 6.52
C ILE A 130 -2.67 -9.89 5.13
N LEU A 131 -1.57 -9.87 4.37
CA LEU A 131 -1.51 -10.47 3.04
C LEU A 131 -1.64 -11.99 3.09
N SER A 132 -0.99 -12.64 4.07
CA SER A 132 -1.09 -14.10 4.27
C SER A 132 -2.54 -14.52 4.52
N GLU A 133 -3.26 -13.82 5.40
CA GLU A 133 -4.68 -14.08 5.67
C GLU A 133 -5.55 -13.80 4.42
N ALA A 134 -5.14 -12.86 3.56
CA ALA A 134 -5.85 -12.52 2.33
C ALA A 134 -5.62 -13.51 1.16
N GLY A 135 -4.90 -14.61 1.38
CA GLY A 135 -4.65 -15.64 0.36
C GLY A 135 -3.43 -15.37 -0.51
N PHE A 136 -2.47 -14.60 0.01
CA PHE A 136 -1.16 -14.41 -0.63
C PHE A 136 -0.06 -15.16 0.14
N ASP A 137 0.96 -15.63 -0.58
CA ASP A 137 2.18 -16.19 -0.02
C ASP A 137 3.44 -15.64 -0.72
N SER A 138 4.58 -16.28 -0.49
CA SER A 138 5.87 -15.83 -1.05
C SER A 138 6.10 -14.35 -0.81
N ILE A 139 5.79 -13.88 0.40
CA ILE A 139 5.77 -12.47 0.77
C ILE A 139 7.21 -12.01 1.03
N GLU A 140 7.71 -11.17 0.14
CA GLU A 140 9.07 -10.66 0.16
C GLU A 140 9.11 -9.22 0.66
N ASN A 141 10.02 -8.93 1.59
CA ASN A 141 10.37 -7.56 1.96
C ASN A 141 11.51 -7.08 1.06
N LEU A 142 11.20 -6.15 0.17
CA LEU A 142 12.16 -5.57 -0.78
C LEU A 142 12.69 -4.20 -0.30
N THR A 143 12.28 -3.74 0.88
CA THR A 143 12.65 -2.44 1.43
C THR A 143 14.17 -2.27 1.47
N ASP A 144 14.68 -1.22 0.82
CA ASP A 144 16.11 -0.86 0.76
C ASP A 144 17.03 -1.98 0.26
N GLN A 145 16.50 -2.94 -0.52
CA GLN A 145 17.28 -4.00 -1.15
C GLN A 145 17.76 -3.56 -2.55
N GLU A 146 18.67 -4.33 -3.14
CA GLU A 146 19.23 -4.04 -4.48
C GLU A 146 18.15 -4.02 -5.57
N ASN A 147 17.15 -4.88 -5.44
CA ASN A 147 16.01 -5.00 -6.35
C ASN A 147 14.80 -4.10 -5.98
N SER A 148 14.92 -3.27 -4.92
CA SER A 148 13.92 -2.29 -4.53
C SER A 148 13.74 -1.22 -5.61
N LEU A 149 12.50 -0.82 -5.90
CA LEU A 149 12.19 0.28 -6.83
C LEU A 149 12.50 1.64 -6.22
N GLU A 150 12.25 1.82 -4.94
CA GLU A 150 12.42 3.10 -4.24
C GLU A 150 13.84 3.28 -3.68
N LYS A 151 14.55 2.17 -3.40
CA LYS A 151 15.91 2.17 -2.82
C LYS A 151 16.05 3.08 -1.60
N ALA A 152 15.04 3.07 -0.75
CA ALA A 152 14.93 3.97 0.38
C ALA A 152 14.23 3.31 1.58
N PRO A 153 14.83 3.32 2.78
CA PRO A 153 14.30 2.60 3.95
C PRO A 153 13.01 3.23 4.52
N TYR A 154 12.68 4.46 4.12
CA TYR A 154 11.46 5.14 4.54
C TYR A 154 10.22 4.71 3.76
N HIS A 155 10.37 3.94 2.70
CA HIS A 155 9.30 3.23 2.02
C HIS A 155 9.33 1.76 2.42
N LEU A 156 8.20 1.24 2.85
CA LEU A 156 7.97 -0.20 2.95
C LEU A 156 7.63 -0.71 1.54
N GLU A 157 8.39 -1.67 1.05
CA GLU A 157 8.24 -2.21 -0.29
C GLU A 157 8.09 -3.72 -0.21
N ILE A 158 6.94 -4.24 -0.67
CA ILE A 158 6.56 -5.65 -0.52
C ILE A 158 6.05 -6.19 -1.84
N ARG A 159 6.42 -7.44 -2.13
CA ARG A 159 5.82 -8.27 -3.18
C ARG A 159 5.21 -9.51 -2.55
N ALA A 160 4.05 -9.94 -3.06
CA ALA A 160 3.40 -11.16 -2.63
C ALA A 160 2.61 -11.79 -3.77
N ARG A 161 2.45 -13.13 -3.76
CA ARG A 161 1.81 -13.91 -4.82
C ARG A 161 0.47 -14.46 -4.36
N LYS A 162 -0.57 -14.30 -5.18
CA LYS A 162 -1.88 -14.94 -4.94
C LYS A 162 -1.78 -16.45 -5.07
N VAL A 163 -2.21 -17.17 -4.03
CA VAL A 163 -2.25 -18.63 -4.01
C VAL A 163 -3.64 -19.19 -3.69
N ALA A 164 -4.50 -18.39 -3.08
CA ALA A 164 -5.85 -18.80 -2.71
C ALA A 164 -6.85 -17.66 -2.94
N PRO A 165 -8.14 -17.98 -3.20
CA PRO A 165 -9.16 -16.97 -3.31
C PRO A 165 -9.46 -16.33 -1.94
N PHE A 166 -9.79 -15.03 -1.96
CA PHE A 166 -10.36 -14.35 -0.80
C PHE A 166 -11.84 -14.74 -0.67
N THR A 167 -12.19 -15.45 0.40
CA THR A 167 -13.54 -15.99 0.62
C THR A 167 -14.29 -15.22 1.70
N GLU A 168 -15.60 -15.43 1.82
CA GLU A 168 -16.38 -14.90 2.96
C GLU A 168 -15.89 -15.44 4.31
N TYR A 169 -15.34 -16.66 4.35
CA TYR A 169 -14.68 -17.20 5.54
C TYR A 169 -13.43 -16.39 5.89
N THR A 170 -12.58 -16.11 4.91
CA THR A 170 -11.40 -15.26 5.06
C THR A 170 -11.78 -13.88 5.59
N LYS A 171 -12.80 -13.25 5.01
CA LYS A 171 -13.33 -11.97 5.43
C LYS A 171 -13.81 -11.95 6.88
N HIS A 172 -14.57 -12.97 7.27
CA HIS A 172 -15.05 -13.11 8.65
C HIS A 172 -13.91 -13.34 9.64
N HIS A 173 -12.92 -14.16 9.26
CA HIS A 173 -11.71 -14.39 10.04
C HIS A 173 -10.92 -13.10 10.25
N PHE A 174 -10.75 -12.29 9.22
CA PHE A 174 -10.11 -10.97 9.30
C PHE A 174 -10.79 -10.06 10.33
N TYR A 175 -12.10 -9.93 10.25
CA TYR A 175 -12.83 -9.05 11.18
C TYR A 175 -12.67 -9.49 12.62
N ASN A 176 -12.64 -10.79 12.88
CA ASN A 176 -12.44 -11.33 14.22
C ASN A 176 -10.99 -11.20 14.69
N HIS A 177 -10.03 -11.50 13.83
CA HIS A 177 -8.60 -11.51 14.19
C HIS A 177 -8.06 -10.10 14.44
N PHE A 178 -8.42 -9.16 13.59
CA PHE A 178 -7.99 -7.76 13.72
C PHE A 178 -8.98 -6.87 14.47
N GLN A 179 -10.03 -7.42 15.06
CA GLN A 179 -11.07 -6.71 15.81
C GLN A 179 -11.70 -5.54 15.02
N VAL A 180 -11.80 -5.68 13.70
CA VAL A 180 -12.44 -4.69 12.84
C VAL A 180 -13.94 -4.90 12.86
N ASN A 181 -14.69 -3.96 13.43
CA ASN A 181 -16.16 -4.04 13.48
C ASN A 181 -16.79 -4.06 12.08
N HIS A 182 -17.83 -4.86 11.92
CA HIS A 182 -18.60 -5.01 10.67
C HIS A 182 -19.23 -3.71 10.18
#